data_0825d6c222e4187077961a81c0d81ea7
#
_entry.id   0825d6c222e4187077961a81c0d81ea7
#
_cell.length_a   1.000
_cell.length_b   1.000
_cell.length_c   1.000
_cell.angle_alpha   90.00
_cell.angle_beta   90.00
_cell.angle_gamma   90.00
#
_symmetry.space_group_name_H-M   'P 1'
#
loop_
_entity.id
_entity.type
_entity.pdbx_description
1 polymer ?
#
loop_
_entity_poly.entity_id
_entity_poly.type
_entity_poly.pdbx_seq_one_letter_code
_entity_poly.pdbx_strand_id
1 'polypeptide(L)' 'KVLIKMNALRGNIGKVTGVLPALHAPTINNLSDEDWVAIESVVDEKTVREIMPRLKAAGAQGIIEISLNKVIP' A
#
# COMPACT_ATOMS: atom_id res chain seq x y z
N LYS A 1 5.32 -4.60 -13.02
CA LYS A 1 4.76 -3.86 -11.89
C LYS A 1 3.51 -4.54 -11.36
N VAL A 2 3.23 -4.31 -10.10
CA VAL A 2 2.04 -4.86 -9.44
C VAL A 2 1.33 -3.75 -8.67
N LEU A 3 0.03 -3.94 -8.46
CA LEU A 3 -0.73 -3.12 -7.53
C LEU A 3 -0.69 -3.81 -6.18
N ILE A 4 -0.27 -3.10 -5.14
CA ILE A 4 -0.46 -3.57 -3.78
C ILE A 4 -1.56 -2.76 -3.09
N LYS A 5 -2.37 -3.45 -2.33
CA LYS A 5 -3.48 -2.86 -1.59
C LYS A 5 -3.44 -3.39 -0.17
N MET A 6 -3.69 -2.53 0.79
CA MET A 6 -3.65 -2.88 2.20
C MET A 6 -4.58 -2.00 3.00
N ASN A 7 -4.95 -2.47 4.17
CA ASN A 7 -5.73 -1.69 5.11
C ASN A 7 -4.81 -1.24 6.25
N ALA A 8 -5.07 -0.07 6.78
CA ALA A 8 -4.34 0.47 7.92
C ALA A 8 -5.25 1.34 8.77
N LEU A 9 -4.95 1.40 10.06
CA LEU A 9 -5.58 2.40 10.91
C LEU A 9 -5.21 3.79 10.41
N ARG A 10 -6.14 4.72 10.49
CA ARG A 10 -5.94 6.09 10.02
C ARG A 10 -4.70 6.74 10.63
N GLY A 11 -4.44 6.49 11.91
CA GLY A 11 -3.26 6.99 12.59
C GLY A 11 -1.93 6.43 12.07
N ASN A 12 -1.97 5.35 11.30
CA ASN A 12 -0.77 4.72 10.73
C ASN A 12 -0.50 5.09 9.27
N ILE A 13 -1.32 5.96 8.67
CA ILE A 13 -1.15 6.36 7.26
C ILE A 13 0.27 6.83 6.99
N GLY A 14 0.79 7.72 7.83
CA GLY A 14 2.15 8.24 7.63
C GLY A 14 3.24 7.19 7.71
N LYS A 15 3.09 6.23 8.63
CA LYS A 15 4.05 5.14 8.78
C LYS A 15 4.04 4.22 7.57
N VAL A 16 2.85 3.85 7.09
CA VAL A 16 2.70 2.96 5.95
C VAL A 16 3.16 3.63 4.67
N THR A 17 2.72 4.85 4.42
CA THR A 17 3.11 5.58 3.21
C THR A 17 4.59 5.90 3.17
N GLY A 18 5.23 6.08 4.34
CA GLY A 18 6.67 6.27 4.43
C GLY A 18 7.50 5.06 4.00
N VAL A 19 6.91 3.87 4.01
CA VAL A 19 7.58 2.64 3.54
C VAL A 19 7.43 2.47 2.02
N LEU A 20 6.33 2.98 1.45
CA LEU A 20 6.04 2.80 0.04
C LEU A 20 6.97 3.65 -0.83
N PRO A 21 7.59 3.05 -1.86
CA PRO A 21 8.37 3.82 -2.83
C PRO A 21 7.39 4.62 -3.69
N ALA A 22 7.51 5.93 -3.65
CA ALA A 22 6.54 6.78 -4.33
C ALA A 22 7.08 7.31 -5.65
N LEU A 23 6.53 6.86 -6.76
CA LEU A 23 6.57 7.62 -8.00
C LEU A 23 5.58 8.79 -7.88
N HIS A 24 4.47 8.55 -7.22
CA HIS A 24 3.45 9.54 -6.86
C HIS A 24 2.90 9.16 -5.49
N ALA A 25 2.12 10.03 -4.90
CA ALA A 25 1.45 9.72 -3.64
C ALA A 25 0.56 8.49 -3.81
N PRO A 26 0.53 7.57 -2.83
CA PRO A 26 -0.38 6.44 -2.88
C PRO A 26 -1.83 6.87 -2.85
N THR A 27 -2.71 6.03 -3.39
CA THR A 27 -4.15 6.23 -3.29
C THR A 27 -4.60 5.85 -1.90
N ILE A 28 -5.39 6.70 -1.27
CA ILE A 28 -5.96 6.45 0.05
C ILE A 28 -7.47 6.57 -0.05
N ASN A 29 -8.18 5.50 0.33
CA ASN A 29 -9.63 5.45 0.34
C ASN A 29 -10.15 5.23 1.75
N ASN A 30 -11.22 5.92 2.10
CA ASN A 30 -11.91 5.66 3.35
C ASN A 30 -12.62 4.32 3.28
N LEU A 31 -12.61 3.58 4.39
CA LEU A 31 -13.40 2.37 4.55
C LEU A 31 -14.70 2.69 5.27
N SER A 32 -15.61 1.71 5.32
CA SER A 32 -16.87 1.84 6.05
C SER A 32 -16.64 2.08 7.56
N ASP A 33 -15.55 1.56 8.10
CA ASP A 33 -15.08 1.87 9.43
C ASP A 33 -14.20 3.13 9.34
N GLU A 34 -14.62 4.20 10.01
CA GLU A 34 -13.95 5.50 9.95
C GLU A 34 -12.52 5.49 10.49
N ASP A 35 -12.18 4.52 11.33
CA ASP A 35 -10.84 4.39 11.91
C ASP A 35 -9.84 3.76 10.95
N TRP A 36 -10.31 3.22 9.82
CA TRP A 36 -9.50 2.48 8.87
C TRP A 36 -9.52 3.11 7.48
N VAL A 37 -8.43 2.92 6.77
CA VAL A 37 -8.31 3.33 5.36
C VAL A 37 -7.74 2.19 4.53
N ALA A 38 -8.00 2.21 3.23
CA ALA A 38 -7.31 1.38 2.25
C ALA A 38 -6.24 2.22 1.57
N ILE A 39 -5.06 1.63 1.41
CA ILE A 39 -3.91 2.28 0.76
C ILE A 39 -3.52 1.43 -0.43
N GLU A 40 -3.36 2.06 -1.59
CA GLU A 40 -3.00 1.39 -2.83
C GLU A 40 -1.81 2.07 -3.47
N SER A 41 -0.91 1.27 -4.04
CA SER A 41 0.24 1.79 -4.77
C SER A 41 0.68 0.81 -5.84
N VAL A 42 1.18 1.34 -6.95
CA VAL A 42 1.81 0.53 -8.00
C VAL A 42 3.30 0.51 -7.74
N VAL A 43 3.86 -0.67 -7.61
CA VAL A 43 5.28 -0.85 -7.28
C VAL A 43 5.90 -1.95 -8.15
N ASP A 44 7.23 -1.97 -8.20
CA ASP A 44 7.94 -3.07 -8.84
C ASP A 44 7.79 -4.33 -8.00
N GLU A 45 7.60 -5.46 -8.67
CA GLU A 45 7.41 -6.74 -8.01
C GLU A 45 8.55 -7.09 -7.05
N LYS A 46 9.78 -6.78 -7.42
CA LYS A 46 10.95 -6.99 -6.56
C LYS A 46 10.85 -6.20 -5.26
N THR A 47 10.37 -4.97 -5.36
CA THR A 47 10.24 -4.06 -4.23
C THR A 47 9.27 -4.59 -3.19
N VAL A 48 8.19 -5.27 -3.62
CA VAL A 48 7.19 -5.83 -2.70
C VAL A 48 7.84 -6.73 -1.66
N ARG A 49 8.73 -7.62 -2.08
CA ARG A 49 9.40 -8.54 -1.16
C ARG A 49 10.26 -7.81 -0.14
N GLU A 50 10.92 -6.74 -0.56
CA GLU A 50 11.81 -5.96 0.30
C GLU A 50 11.03 -5.16 1.34
N ILE A 51 9.88 -4.62 0.97
CA ILE A 51 9.11 -3.74 1.85
C ILE A 51 8.07 -4.46 2.68
N MET A 52 7.70 -5.69 2.35
CA MET A 52 6.62 -6.42 3.03
C MET A 52 6.78 -6.47 4.55
N PRO A 53 7.95 -6.86 5.11
CA PRO A 53 8.12 -6.86 6.56
C PRO A 53 7.96 -5.47 7.18
N ARG A 54 8.41 -4.44 6.47
CA ARG A 54 8.33 -3.05 6.93
C ARG A 54 6.89 -2.53 6.90
N LEU A 55 6.11 -2.94 5.89
CA LEU A 55 4.69 -2.61 5.82
C LEU A 55 3.94 -3.21 7.00
N LYS A 56 4.19 -4.48 7.30
CA LYS A 56 3.58 -5.14 8.44
C LYS A 56 3.96 -4.46 9.75
N ALA A 57 5.22 -4.10 9.93
CA ALA A 57 5.69 -3.39 11.12
C ALA A 57 5.06 -2.01 11.25
N ALA A 58 4.73 -1.36 10.13
CA ALA A 58 4.06 -0.06 10.12
C ALA A 58 2.55 -0.15 10.41
N GLY A 59 2.01 -1.35 10.49
CA GLY A 59 0.60 -1.58 10.81
C GLY A 59 -0.29 -1.94 9.63
N ALA A 60 0.28 -2.18 8.44
CA ALA A 60 -0.50 -2.61 7.29
C ALA A 60 -1.06 -4.02 7.49
N GLN A 61 -2.32 -4.22 7.15
CA GLN A 61 -3.04 -5.47 7.28
C GLN A 61 -3.76 -5.81 5.97
N GLY A 62 -4.06 -7.10 5.79
CA GLY A 62 -4.79 -7.53 4.61
C GLY A 62 -4.09 -7.16 3.31
N ILE A 63 -2.77 -7.30 3.28
CA ILE A 63 -1.97 -6.90 2.11
C ILE A 63 -2.21 -7.87 0.98
N ILE A 64 -2.62 -7.35 -0.16
CA ILE A 64 -2.79 -8.13 -1.38
C ILE A 64 -1.92 -7.56 -2.50
N GLU A 65 -1.46 -8.44 -3.36
CA GLU A 65 -0.70 -8.10 -4.55
C GLU A 65 -1.50 -8.53 -5.77
N ILE A 66 -1.67 -7.62 -6.71
CA ILE A 66 -2.43 -7.86 -7.93
C ILE A 66 -1.50 -7.62 -9.11
N SER A 67 -1.32 -8.63 -9.96
CA SER A 67 -0.54 -8.49 -11.19
C SER A 67 -1.24 -7.54 -12.15
N LEU A 68 -0.48 -6.66 -12.76
CA LEU A 68 -0.99 -5.72 -13.75
C LEU A 68 -0.68 -6.21 -15.15
N ASN A 69 -1.67 -6.19 -16.02
CA ASN A 69 -1.50 -6.54 -17.42
C ASN A 69 -0.90 -5.39 -18.21
N LYS A 70 -1.22 -4.15 -17.82
CA LYS A 70 -0.82 -2.97 -18.57
C LYS A 70 -0.87 -1.74 -17.68
N VAL A 71 0.14 -0.89 -17.80
CA VAL A 71 0.18 0.43 -17.16
C VAL A 71 0.27 1.47 -18.26
N ILE A 72 -0.66 2.41 -18.25
CA ILE A 72 -0.66 3.54 -19.19
C ILE A 72 -0.32 4.79 -18.38
N PRO A 73 0.87 5.39 -18.62
CA PRO A 73 1.29 6.58 -17.87
C PRO A 73 0.47 7.82 -18.23
#